data_8264561c235a21e6d735a9ddec4a3cb3
#
_entry.id   8264561c235a21e6d735a9ddec4a3cb3
#
_cell.length_a   1.000
_cell.length_b   1.000
_cell.length_c   1.000
_cell.angle_alpha   90.00
_cell.angle_beta   90.00
_cell.angle_gamma   90.00
#
_symmetry.space_group_name_H-M   'P 1'
#
loop_
_entity.id
_entity.type
_entity.pdbx_description
1 polymer ?
#
loop_
_entity_poly.entity_id
_entity_poly.type
_entity_poly.pdbx_seq_one_letter_code
_entity_poly.pdbx_strand_id
1 'polypeptide(L)'
;MFRRKIENTMLSWKQSINRKPLVIKGCRQCGKTSSVLEFARKHYKNVVYLDFHEHKEYKSFFAGALDVDTIVLNMSMGLKGVKFIERNTCLVFDEIQDCPNARSSLKFFSLDGRYDVICTGSLLGVNGYKTKEEEEEERRASIPVGFEHIVTMYPMDFEEWLWANGIEKQHTDYLLKCLKDVT
;
A
#
# COMPACT_ATOMS: atom_id res chain seq x y z
N MET A 1 -12.87 7.33 10.78
CA MET A 1 -11.50 7.69 10.35
C MET A 1 -11.55 8.99 9.57
N PHE A 2 -10.48 9.79 9.56
CA PHE A 2 -10.47 11.08 8.87
C PHE A 2 -10.36 10.88 7.35
N ARG A 3 -11.12 11.66 6.60
CA ARG A 3 -11.03 11.69 5.14
C ARG A 3 -9.65 12.18 4.70
N ARG A 4 -9.02 11.48 3.74
CA ARG A 4 -7.69 11.81 3.23
C ARG A 4 -7.70 11.93 1.71
N LYS A 5 -6.90 12.84 1.16
CA LYS A 5 -6.77 13.04 -0.30
C LYS A 5 -6.26 11.80 -1.03
N ILE A 6 -5.46 10.98 -0.34
CA ILE A 6 -4.94 9.72 -0.88
C ILE A 6 -6.07 8.75 -1.32
N GLU A 7 -7.28 8.84 -0.72
CA GLU A 7 -8.43 8.02 -1.12
C GLU A 7 -8.80 8.24 -2.59
N ASN A 8 -8.77 9.49 -3.06
CA ASN A 8 -9.04 9.81 -4.48
C ASN A 8 -8.00 9.18 -5.41
N THR A 9 -6.73 9.19 -4.98
CA THR A 9 -5.64 8.54 -5.75
C THR A 9 -5.83 7.04 -5.83
N MET A 10 -6.18 6.39 -4.72
CA MET A 10 -6.48 4.96 -4.68
C MET A 10 -7.71 4.62 -5.53
N LEU A 11 -8.75 5.46 -5.55
CA LEU A 11 -9.93 5.29 -6.42
C LEU A 11 -9.55 5.37 -7.89
N SER A 12 -8.79 6.39 -8.30
CA SER A 12 -8.33 6.54 -9.68
C SER A 12 -7.45 5.35 -10.11
N TRP A 13 -6.57 4.90 -9.22
CA TRP A 13 -5.75 3.69 -9.45
C TRP A 13 -6.64 2.45 -9.64
N LYS A 14 -7.63 2.23 -8.77
CA LYS A 14 -8.54 1.08 -8.87
C LYS A 14 -9.34 1.06 -10.18
N GLN A 15 -9.67 2.22 -10.73
CA GLN A 15 -10.41 2.36 -11.99
C GLN A 15 -9.53 2.16 -13.23
N SER A 16 -8.20 2.18 -13.08
CA SER A 16 -7.27 1.99 -14.20
C SER A 16 -7.36 0.56 -14.75
N ILE A 17 -7.38 0.41 -16.08
CA ILE A 17 -7.51 -0.90 -16.75
C ILE A 17 -6.26 -1.76 -16.52
N ASN A 18 -5.07 -1.17 -16.64
CA ASN A 18 -3.77 -1.84 -16.49
C ASN A 18 -3.08 -1.40 -15.20
N ARG A 19 -3.79 -1.50 -14.05
CA ARG A 19 -3.23 -1.08 -12.77
C ARG A 19 -2.16 -2.06 -12.29
N LYS A 20 -1.02 -1.48 -11.95
CA LYS A 20 0.09 -2.19 -11.31
C LYS A 20 -0.10 -2.18 -9.80
N PRO A 21 0.58 -3.06 -9.03
CA PRO A 21 0.64 -2.93 -7.59
C PRO A 21 0.91 -1.49 -7.13
N LEU A 22 0.12 -1.01 -6.19
CA LEU A 22 0.22 0.36 -5.66
C LEU A 22 1.13 0.36 -4.44
N VAL A 23 2.16 1.20 -4.46
CA VAL A 23 3.08 1.37 -3.33
C VAL A 23 2.92 2.78 -2.76
N ILE A 24 2.39 2.88 -1.54
CA ILE A 24 2.18 4.13 -0.83
C ILE A 24 3.35 4.34 0.15
N LYS A 25 4.27 5.23 -0.22
CA LYS A 25 5.38 5.64 0.65
C LYS A 25 5.03 6.91 1.41
N GLY A 26 5.69 7.14 2.53
CA GLY A 26 5.52 8.37 3.32
C GLY A 26 6.12 8.22 4.71
N CYS A 27 6.19 9.33 5.47
CA CYS A 27 6.75 9.30 6.81
C CYS A 27 5.98 8.35 7.74
N ARG A 28 6.62 7.96 8.85
CA ARG A 28 5.95 7.19 9.90
C ARG A 28 4.77 7.98 10.46
N GLN A 29 3.72 7.27 10.87
CA GLN A 29 2.52 7.83 11.53
C GLN A 29 1.70 8.83 10.70
N CYS A 30 1.91 8.96 9.38
CA CYS A 30 1.06 9.81 8.54
C CYS A 30 -0.29 9.16 8.15
N GLY A 31 -0.57 7.94 8.63
CA GLY A 31 -1.85 7.26 8.45
C GLY A 31 -1.95 6.37 7.21
N LYS A 32 -0.82 5.91 6.62
CA LYS A 32 -0.79 5.02 5.43
C LYS A 32 -1.62 3.77 5.62
N THR A 33 -1.25 2.95 6.59
CA THR A 33 -1.89 1.66 6.90
C THR A 33 -3.39 1.81 7.10
N SER A 34 -3.78 2.77 7.93
CA SER A 34 -5.19 3.03 8.23
C SER A 34 -5.98 3.42 6.99
N SER A 35 -5.43 4.32 6.14
CA SER A 35 -6.09 4.75 4.89
C SER A 35 -6.24 3.60 3.90
N VAL A 36 -5.20 2.76 3.76
CA VAL A 36 -5.22 1.59 2.88
C VAL A 36 -6.24 0.56 3.35
N LEU A 37 -6.24 0.23 4.64
CA LEU A 37 -7.17 -0.78 5.19
C LEU A 37 -8.62 -0.33 5.08
N GLU A 38 -8.92 0.95 5.34
CA GLU A 38 -10.27 1.50 5.16
C GLU A 38 -10.70 1.43 3.71
N PHE A 39 -9.84 1.88 2.78
CA PHE A 39 -10.09 1.79 1.35
C PHE A 39 -10.32 0.34 0.90
N ALA A 40 -9.45 -0.58 1.31
CA ALA A 40 -9.56 -1.98 0.93
C ALA A 40 -10.88 -2.61 1.43
N ARG A 41 -11.24 -2.38 2.70
CA ARG A 41 -12.51 -2.88 3.28
C ARG A 41 -13.75 -2.32 2.60
N LYS A 42 -13.69 -1.08 2.13
CA LYS A 42 -14.80 -0.41 1.44
C LYS A 42 -15.00 -0.91 0.00
N HIS A 43 -13.92 -1.31 -0.67
CA HIS A 43 -13.91 -1.55 -2.10
C HIS A 43 -13.67 -3.00 -2.54
N TYR A 44 -13.38 -3.91 -1.60
CA TYR A 44 -13.14 -5.34 -1.88
C TYR A 44 -13.93 -6.22 -0.92
N LYS A 45 -14.32 -7.39 -1.41
CA LYS A 45 -15.04 -8.39 -0.60
C LYS A 45 -14.14 -9.06 0.43
N ASN A 46 -12.86 -9.23 0.09
CA ASN A 46 -11.86 -9.82 0.97
C ASN A 46 -10.62 -8.95 1.00
N VAL A 47 -10.02 -8.86 2.17
CA VAL A 47 -8.76 -8.15 2.40
C VAL A 47 -7.82 -9.08 3.13
N VAL A 48 -6.67 -9.33 2.56
CA VAL A 48 -5.56 -10.06 3.18
C VAL A 48 -4.53 -9.04 3.62
N TYR A 49 -4.33 -8.91 4.92
CA TYR A 49 -3.41 -7.95 5.50
C TYR A 49 -2.20 -8.66 6.08
N LEU A 50 -1.01 -8.30 5.60
CA LEU A 50 0.27 -8.80 6.08
C LEU A 50 1.11 -7.62 6.56
N ASP A 51 1.37 -7.55 7.86
CA ASP A 51 2.32 -6.64 8.47
C ASP A 51 3.66 -7.37 8.64
N PHE A 52 4.67 -6.98 7.87
CA PHE A 52 5.98 -7.62 7.90
C PHE A 52 6.87 -7.15 9.05
N HIS A 53 6.50 -6.05 9.70
CA HIS A 53 7.22 -5.52 10.85
C HIS A 53 6.81 -6.26 12.14
N GLU A 54 5.51 -6.38 12.37
CA GLU A 54 4.96 -7.04 13.57
C GLU A 54 5.02 -8.57 13.44
N HIS A 55 4.75 -9.11 12.23
CA HIS A 55 4.61 -10.54 11.96
C HIS A 55 5.71 -11.04 11.01
N LYS A 56 6.91 -11.27 11.58
CA LYS A 56 8.06 -11.73 10.78
C LYS A 56 7.84 -13.10 10.13
N GLU A 57 6.96 -13.94 10.70
CA GLU A 57 6.57 -15.23 10.15
C GLU A 57 5.94 -15.14 8.75
N TYR A 58 5.28 -14.02 8.41
CA TYR A 58 4.69 -13.82 7.09
C TYR A 58 5.71 -13.75 5.95
N LYS A 59 6.99 -13.47 6.27
CA LYS A 59 8.08 -13.51 5.29
C LYS A 59 8.23 -14.90 4.68
N SER A 60 7.87 -15.96 5.42
CA SER A 60 7.91 -17.34 4.95
C SER A 60 7.01 -17.61 3.75
N PHE A 61 5.93 -16.84 3.58
CA PHE A 61 5.04 -16.98 2.42
C PHE A 61 5.72 -16.61 1.10
N PHE A 62 6.80 -15.84 1.18
CA PHE A 62 7.63 -15.37 0.06
C PHE A 62 8.99 -16.05 0.02
N ALA A 63 9.18 -17.16 0.75
CA ALA A 63 10.38 -17.96 0.70
C ALA A 63 10.26 -18.99 -0.46
N GLY A 64 11.17 -18.94 -1.41
CA GLY A 64 11.19 -19.84 -2.57
C GLY A 64 10.69 -19.19 -3.85
N ALA A 65 9.81 -19.85 -4.60
CA ALA A 65 9.27 -19.33 -5.85
C ALA A 65 8.33 -18.13 -5.58
N LEU A 66 8.50 -17.07 -6.36
CA LEU A 66 7.75 -15.82 -6.18
C LEU A 66 6.57 -15.68 -7.16
N ASP A 67 6.17 -16.78 -7.82
CA ASP A 67 4.95 -16.79 -8.64
C ASP A 67 3.70 -16.65 -7.75
N VAL A 68 2.65 -16.10 -8.33
CA VAL A 68 1.42 -15.74 -7.59
C VAL A 68 0.72 -16.98 -7.02
N ASP A 69 0.72 -18.10 -7.74
CA ASP A 69 0.04 -19.32 -7.29
C ASP A 69 0.72 -19.90 -6.05
N THR A 70 2.05 -19.97 -6.04
CA THR A 70 2.83 -20.42 -4.89
C THR A 70 2.63 -19.51 -3.68
N ILE A 71 2.68 -18.20 -3.87
CA ILE A 71 2.49 -17.24 -2.76
C ILE A 71 1.06 -17.34 -2.20
N VAL A 72 0.03 -17.37 -3.06
CA VAL A 72 -1.36 -17.50 -2.62
C VAL A 72 -1.60 -18.81 -1.90
N LEU A 73 -1.01 -19.91 -2.38
CA LEU A 73 -1.08 -21.21 -1.70
C LEU A 73 -0.46 -21.13 -0.29
N ASN A 74 0.76 -20.59 -0.17
CA ASN A 74 1.44 -20.43 1.12
C ASN A 74 0.61 -19.58 2.09
N MET A 75 0.06 -18.46 1.63
CA MET A 75 -0.83 -17.62 2.43
C MET A 75 -2.10 -18.36 2.84
N SER A 76 -2.71 -19.15 1.95
CA SER A 76 -3.94 -19.90 2.23
C SER A 76 -3.74 -20.99 3.28
N MET A 77 -2.55 -21.59 3.32
CA MET A 77 -2.17 -22.59 4.33
C MET A 77 -1.83 -21.95 5.68
N GLY A 78 -1.18 -20.78 5.67
CA GLY A 78 -0.72 -20.12 6.88
C GLY A 78 -1.76 -19.22 7.57
N LEU A 79 -2.74 -18.71 6.81
CA LEU A 79 -3.74 -17.76 7.31
C LEU A 79 -5.10 -18.43 7.46
N LYS A 80 -5.59 -18.53 8.70
CA LYS A 80 -6.91 -19.14 8.97
C LYS A 80 -8.06 -18.23 8.52
N GLY A 81 -9.06 -18.83 7.84
CA GLY A 81 -10.31 -18.14 7.49
C GLY A 81 -10.22 -17.12 6.36
N VAL A 82 -9.08 -17.03 5.68
CA VAL A 82 -8.88 -16.12 4.55
C VAL A 82 -9.37 -16.78 3.25
N LYS A 83 -10.03 -15.97 2.41
CA LYS A 83 -10.49 -16.40 1.08
C LYS A 83 -9.80 -15.58 0.01
N PHE A 84 -9.30 -16.26 -1.03
CA PHE A 84 -8.70 -15.63 -2.20
C PHE A 84 -9.69 -15.73 -3.36
N ILE A 85 -10.32 -14.61 -3.71
CA ILE A 85 -11.27 -14.51 -4.82
C ILE A 85 -10.68 -13.54 -5.83
N GLU A 86 -10.41 -14.02 -7.04
CA GLU A 86 -9.86 -13.23 -8.12
C GLU A 86 -10.66 -11.94 -8.34
N ARG A 87 -9.99 -10.81 -8.52
CA ARG A 87 -10.54 -9.46 -8.72
C ARG A 87 -11.42 -8.92 -7.57
N ASN A 88 -11.61 -9.70 -6.50
CA ASN A 88 -12.40 -9.33 -5.33
C ASN A 88 -11.60 -9.39 -4.01
N THR A 89 -10.35 -9.82 -4.05
CA THR A 89 -9.43 -9.81 -2.91
C THR A 89 -8.38 -8.75 -3.12
N CYS A 90 -8.19 -7.90 -2.12
CA CYS A 90 -7.07 -6.96 -2.04
C CYS A 90 -6.01 -7.52 -1.09
N LEU A 91 -4.78 -7.62 -1.56
CA LEU A 91 -3.63 -7.97 -0.74
C LEU A 91 -2.99 -6.67 -0.24
N VAL A 92 -2.88 -6.52 1.06
CA VAL A 92 -2.25 -5.35 1.70
C VAL A 92 -0.95 -5.80 2.36
N PHE A 93 0.18 -5.31 1.83
CA PHE A 93 1.52 -5.60 2.33
C PHE A 93 2.04 -4.37 3.06
N ASP A 94 2.01 -4.42 4.39
CA ASP A 94 2.42 -3.29 5.24
C ASP A 94 3.89 -3.41 5.62
N GLU A 95 4.58 -2.25 5.67
CA GLU A 95 6.02 -2.13 5.90
C GLU A 95 6.83 -3.05 4.96
N ILE A 96 6.54 -2.96 3.64
CA ILE A 96 7.05 -3.88 2.61
C ILE A 96 8.58 -3.90 2.54
N GLN A 97 9.28 -2.85 3.02
CA GLN A 97 10.73 -2.83 3.08
C GLN A 97 11.31 -3.90 4.03
N ASP A 98 10.49 -4.41 4.97
CA ASP A 98 10.91 -5.46 5.88
C ASP A 98 10.83 -6.87 5.24
N CYS A 99 10.28 -6.99 4.03
CA CYS A 99 10.23 -8.23 3.24
C CYS A 99 10.65 -7.99 1.79
N PRO A 100 11.95 -8.01 1.47
CA PRO A 100 12.45 -7.77 0.10
C PRO A 100 11.86 -8.70 -0.95
N ASN A 101 11.62 -9.97 -0.60
CA ASN A 101 11.01 -10.94 -1.50
C ASN A 101 9.56 -10.60 -1.84
N ALA A 102 8.76 -10.11 -0.87
CA ALA A 102 7.43 -9.62 -1.13
C ALA A 102 7.45 -8.44 -2.11
N ARG A 103 8.44 -7.55 -1.99
CA ARG A 103 8.62 -6.46 -2.94
C ARG A 103 8.99 -6.98 -4.34
N SER A 104 9.90 -7.93 -4.42
CA SER A 104 10.29 -8.56 -5.71
C SER A 104 9.12 -9.27 -6.39
N SER A 105 8.19 -9.83 -5.60
CA SER A 105 7.01 -10.51 -6.11
C SER A 105 6.00 -9.59 -6.79
N LEU A 106 6.05 -8.26 -6.56
CA LEU A 106 5.13 -7.30 -7.18
C LEU A 106 5.17 -7.35 -8.72
N LYS A 107 6.32 -7.69 -9.31
CA LYS A 107 6.43 -7.93 -10.75
C LYS A 107 5.47 -9.03 -11.21
N PHE A 108 5.43 -10.13 -10.49
CA PHE A 108 4.60 -11.28 -10.84
C PHE A 108 3.11 -10.97 -10.63
N PHE A 109 2.75 -10.29 -9.54
CA PHE A 109 1.38 -9.79 -9.34
C PHE A 109 0.94 -8.80 -10.42
N SER A 110 1.85 -7.93 -10.87
CA SER A 110 1.56 -6.98 -11.96
C SER A 110 1.28 -7.68 -13.30
N LEU A 111 1.97 -8.77 -13.58
CA LEU A 111 1.79 -9.54 -14.83
C LEU A 111 0.57 -10.46 -14.75
N ASP A 112 0.28 -11.02 -13.58
CA ASP A 112 -0.83 -11.94 -13.34
C ASP A 112 -2.19 -11.22 -13.36
N GLY A 113 -2.33 -10.11 -12.66
CA GLY A 113 -3.51 -9.26 -12.63
C GLY A 113 -4.76 -9.85 -11.96
N ARG A 114 -4.70 -11.04 -11.35
CA ARG A 114 -5.83 -11.65 -10.62
C ARG A 114 -6.12 -10.96 -9.28
N TYR A 115 -5.11 -10.43 -8.63
CA TYR A 115 -5.21 -9.80 -7.32
C TYR A 115 -4.68 -8.38 -7.33
N ASP A 116 -5.42 -7.46 -6.74
CA ASP A 116 -4.95 -6.11 -6.49
C ASP A 116 -4.04 -6.10 -5.26
N VAL A 117 -2.86 -5.49 -5.39
CA VAL A 117 -1.89 -5.40 -4.30
C VAL A 117 -1.67 -3.93 -3.96
N ILE A 118 -1.80 -3.58 -2.68
CA ILE A 118 -1.47 -2.28 -2.13
C ILE A 118 -0.40 -2.47 -1.05
N CYS A 119 0.73 -1.80 -1.22
CA CYS A 119 1.83 -1.85 -0.27
C CYS A 119 1.96 -0.52 0.45
N THR A 120 2.35 -0.57 1.71
CA THR A 120 2.80 0.62 2.44
C THR A 120 4.26 0.48 2.83
N GLY A 121 4.93 1.59 3.02
CA GLY A 121 6.30 1.61 3.53
C GLY A 121 6.74 2.99 3.99
N SER A 122 7.56 3.02 5.04
CA SER A 122 8.17 4.25 5.50
C SER A 122 9.42 4.52 4.67
N LEU A 123 9.44 5.65 3.90
CA LEU A 123 10.59 6.16 3.17
C LEU A 123 11.43 5.06 2.48
N LEU A 124 10.84 4.40 1.48
CA LEU A 124 11.55 3.45 0.63
C LEU A 124 12.77 4.14 -0.01
N GLY A 125 13.96 3.84 0.49
CA GLY A 125 15.24 4.38 -0.01
C GLY A 125 16.04 5.23 0.97
N VAL A 126 15.58 5.47 2.21
CA VAL A 126 16.44 6.02 3.26
C VAL A 126 17.03 4.86 4.04
N ASN A 127 18.30 4.59 3.83
CA ASN A 127 19.05 3.60 4.57
C ASN A 127 19.10 4.02 6.05
N GLY A 128 18.19 3.45 6.87
CA GLY A 128 18.37 3.41 8.31
C GLY A 128 19.55 2.47 8.65
N TYR A 129 19.92 2.38 9.90
CA TYR A 129 20.91 1.39 10.37
C TYR A 129 20.39 -0.02 10.07
N LYS A 130 20.82 -0.59 8.92
CA LYS A 130 20.58 -1.98 8.54
C LYS A 130 21.76 -2.82 8.97
N THR A 131 21.49 -4.06 9.33
CA THR A 131 22.56 -5.06 9.51
C THR A 131 23.16 -5.41 8.15
N LYS A 132 24.41 -5.90 8.12
CA LYS A 132 25.06 -6.34 6.88
C LYS A 132 24.25 -7.42 6.15
N GLU A 133 23.56 -8.28 6.89
CA GLU A 133 22.71 -9.35 6.36
C GLU A 133 21.46 -8.77 5.64
N GLU A 134 20.81 -7.77 6.22
CA GLU A 134 19.68 -7.06 5.61
C GLU A 134 20.08 -6.28 4.36
N GLU A 135 21.29 -5.71 4.33
CA GLU A 135 21.83 -5.04 3.13
C GLU A 135 22.13 -6.04 2.00
N GLU A 136 22.60 -7.25 2.33
CA GLU A 136 22.84 -8.30 1.34
C GLU A 136 21.54 -8.89 0.79
N GLU A 137 20.51 -9.09 1.61
CA GLU A 137 19.19 -9.50 1.16
C GLU A 137 18.55 -8.46 0.23
N GLU A 138 18.68 -7.18 0.55
CA GLU A 138 18.15 -6.10 -0.28
C GLU A 138 18.90 -5.96 -1.61
N ARG A 139 20.21 -6.21 -1.64
CA ARG A 139 21.00 -6.27 -2.89
C ARG A 139 20.61 -7.43 -3.79
N ARG A 140 20.18 -8.55 -3.23
CA ARG A 140 19.68 -9.72 -3.99
C ARG A 140 18.26 -9.53 -4.48
N ALA A 141 17.45 -8.73 -3.77
CA ALA A 141 16.09 -8.43 -4.15
C ALA A 141 16.07 -7.39 -5.28
N SER A 142 15.66 -7.81 -6.43
CA SER A 142 15.47 -6.93 -7.60
C SER A 142 14.28 -6.01 -7.36
N ILE A 143 14.51 -4.69 -7.30
CA ILE A 143 13.42 -3.70 -7.28
C ILE A 143 12.67 -3.82 -8.61
N PRO A 144 11.37 -4.06 -8.62
CA PRO A 144 10.59 -4.26 -9.86
C PRO A 144 10.33 -2.93 -10.58
N VAL A 145 11.38 -2.35 -11.18
CA VAL A 145 11.27 -1.10 -11.94
C VAL A 145 10.23 -1.25 -13.05
N GLY A 146 9.24 -0.36 -13.05
CA GLY A 146 8.19 -0.36 -14.06
C GLY A 146 6.99 -1.28 -13.78
N PHE A 147 7.01 -2.10 -12.72
CA PHE A 147 5.92 -3.01 -12.34
C PHE A 147 5.15 -2.56 -11.09
N GLU A 148 5.43 -1.39 -10.58
CA GLU A 148 4.75 -0.78 -9.45
C GLU A 148 4.32 0.66 -9.77
N HIS A 149 3.23 1.11 -9.13
CA HIS A 149 2.79 2.50 -9.14
C HIS A 149 3.09 3.11 -7.78
N ILE A 150 4.02 4.06 -7.72
CA ILE A 150 4.48 4.64 -6.45
C ILE A 150 3.79 5.98 -6.22
N VAL A 151 3.21 6.15 -5.04
CA VAL A 151 2.57 7.38 -4.59
C VAL A 151 3.14 7.78 -3.23
N THR A 152 3.32 9.08 -3.02
CA THR A 152 3.76 9.61 -1.73
C THR A 152 2.55 10.13 -0.94
N MET A 153 2.37 9.62 0.27
CA MET A 153 1.42 10.15 1.24
C MET A 153 2.15 11.06 2.24
N TYR A 154 1.65 12.26 2.35
CA TYR A 154 2.17 13.27 3.29
C TYR A 154 1.36 13.25 4.59
N PRO A 155 1.86 13.87 5.68
CA PRO A 155 1.04 14.21 6.84
C PRO A 155 -0.20 14.99 6.40
N MET A 156 -1.19 15.02 7.28
CA MET A 156 -2.44 15.75 7.03
C MET A 156 -2.15 17.21 6.71
N ASP A 157 -2.61 17.66 5.56
CA ASP A 157 -2.53 19.07 5.20
C ASP A 157 -3.65 19.89 5.84
N PHE A 158 -3.61 21.22 5.66
CA PHE A 158 -4.58 22.12 6.30
C PHE A 158 -6.03 21.83 5.85
N GLU A 159 -6.24 21.52 4.59
CA GLU A 159 -7.57 21.18 4.07
C GLU A 159 -8.10 19.87 4.67
N GLU A 160 -7.26 18.84 4.74
CA GLU A 160 -7.60 17.57 5.37
C GLU A 160 -7.87 17.75 6.87
N TRP A 161 -7.12 18.65 7.52
CA TRP A 161 -7.35 19.01 8.93
C TRP A 161 -8.70 19.69 9.13
N LEU A 162 -9.10 20.61 8.24
CA LEU A 162 -10.41 21.24 8.27
C LEU A 162 -11.52 20.19 8.14
N TRP A 163 -11.38 19.25 7.20
CA TRP A 163 -12.34 18.14 7.06
C TRP A 163 -12.44 17.28 8.32
N ALA A 164 -11.31 17.02 8.97
CA ALA A 164 -11.28 16.26 10.23
C ALA A 164 -12.00 16.99 11.38
N ASN A 165 -12.11 18.32 11.32
CA ASN A 165 -12.83 19.15 12.28
C ASN A 165 -14.28 19.48 11.85
N GLY A 166 -14.82 18.75 10.87
CA GLY A 166 -16.22 18.88 10.44
C GLY A 166 -16.49 20.02 9.45
N ILE A 167 -15.43 20.66 8.91
CA ILE A 167 -15.59 21.67 7.86
C ILE A 167 -15.61 20.94 6.52
N GLU A 168 -16.76 20.89 5.88
CA GLU A 168 -16.94 20.18 4.62
C GLU A 168 -16.13 20.78 3.47
N LYS A 169 -15.84 19.95 2.48
CA LYS A 169 -15.06 20.36 1.29
C LYS A 169 -15.63 21.61 0.60
N GLN A 170 -16.95 21.73 0.53
CA GLN A 170 -17.61 22.88 -0.09
C GLN A 170 -17.23 24.21 0.59
N HIS A 171 -17.10 24.20 1.93
CA HIS A 171 -16.69 25.39 2.69
C HIS A 171 -15.19 25.69 2.49
N THR A 172 -14.34 24.65 2.42
CA THR A 172 -12.91 24.85 2.14
C THR A 172 -12.67 25.37 0.73
N ASP A 173 -13.38 24.86 -0.28
CA ASP A 173 -13.30 25.32 -1.65
C ASP A 173 -13.72 26.82 -1.76
N TYR A 174 -14.75 27.22 -1.00
CA TYR A 174 -15.18 28.62 -0.93
C TYR A 174 -14.10 29.52 -0.29
N LEU A 175 -13.57 29.12 0.86
CA LEU A 175 -12.50 29.87 1.54
C LEU A 175 -11.24 30.02 0.68
N LEU A 176 -10.82 28.95 -0.01
CA LEU A 176 -9.67 28.98 -0.92
C LEU A 176 -9.91 29.90 -2.12
N LYS A 177 -11.15 29.98 -2.62
CA LYS A 177 -11.53 30.93 -3.68
C LYS A 177 -11.42 32.37 -3.18
N CYS A 178 -12.01 32.68 -2.03
CA CYS A 178 -11.92 34.01 -1.42
C CYS A 178 -10.46 34.46 -1.18
N LEU A 179 -9.58 33.54 -0.77
CA LEU A 179 -8.17 33.89 -0.57
C LEU A 179 -7.43 34.20 -1.87
N LYS A 180 -7.77 33.52 -2.97
CA LYS A 180 -7.19 33.80 -4.30
C LYS A 180 -7.68 35.12 -4.91
N ASP A 181 -8.88 35.53 -4.56
CA ASP A 181 -9.48 36.81 -5.07
C ASP A 181 -8.92 38.04 -4.33
N VAL A 182 -8.13 37.83 -3.24
CA VAL A 182 -7.50 38.90 -2.42
C VAL A 182 -6.02 39.11 -2.74
N THR A 183 -5.41 38.18 -3.51
CA THR A 183 -4.01 38.23 -3.96
C THR A 183 -3.91 38.61 -5.41
#